data_600d01d1d88790bf68354bb26a7d4031
#
_entry.id   600d01d1d88790bf68354bb26a7d4031
#
_cell.length_a   1.000
_cell.length_b   1.000
_cell.length_c   1.000
_cell.angle_alpha   90.00
_cell.angle_beta   90.00
_cell.angle_gamma   90.00
#
_symmetry.space_group_name_H-M   'P 1'
#
loop_
_entity.id
_entity.type
_entity.pdbx_description
1 polymer ?
#
loop_
_entity_poly.entity_id
_entity_poly.type
_entity_poly.pdbx_seq_one_letter_code
_entity_poly.pdbx_strand_id
1 'polypeptide(L)'
;MKQYTVLIVILALSPFILWQIIGLLPTFDDWSYFTNPYHDFGEGLSSLVIPRDSYWRPFDCIFGHVLSFDKSLFPALNHIMVFLGHLINTFLVWHIARRVGLASQAVNVSTIFFFLSPAVLGTVLGIDSLNQTYSHLWGMMAIAAYLSSRRGRHLWLLFALIATMCKENGMVFFVVPQLMALAFGKASPRRAALDTLYPVLIIIAYFTMRMLMQTDVAEINAEYLENPVFRIVKNITKFFAATFVVTDYSLLAYKPMRNFPMAVFIALWLVPFYIFILWQGRKAIKTRTFLVLLFTIVTAASSHLVTLFTSMHSYAALGIVSIALGYLYQMVAERRRKAAVVLFSLFVVGAVVVDWHHVELSRQSGETGRQMALSVLKRITPCDSISVLYIDLDEEKYSSFCVIPYDAFGWGAAIRHYGSNGRPRFIDNEIFMPSDSVAISHYADSIVREGFRQVLLVKGDSIDIIRP
;
A
#
# COMPACT_ATOMS: atom_id res chain seq x y z
N MET A 1 12.65 29.99 11.45
CA MET A 1 13.44 28.73 11.44
C MET A 1 12.82 27.60 12.22
N LYS A 2 12.42 27.74 13.48
CA LYS A 2 11.85 26.63 14.31
C LYS A 2 10.64 25.89 13.69
N GLN A 3 9.89 26.51 12.79
CA GLN A 3 8.69 25.91 12.18
C GLN A 3 8.99 24.85 11.11
N TYR A 4 10.16 24.90 10.48
CA TYR A 4 10.57 24.02 9.39
C TYR A 4 11.60 22.97 9.83
N THR A 5 12.03 23.00 11.10
CA THR A 5 13.12 22.14 11.60
C THR A 5 12.83 20.66 11.32
N VAL A 6 11.58 20.20 11.55
CA VAL A 6 11.22 18.79 11.31
C VAL A 6 11.35 18.43 9.82
N LEU A 7 10.93 19.31 8.92
CA LEU A 7 11.04 19.04 7.48
C LEU A 7 12.50 19.03 7.02
N ILE A 8 13.33 19.95 7.56
CA ILE A 8 14.77 19.98 7.27
C ILE A 8 15.44 18.67 7.73
N VAL A 9 15.11 18.18 8.93
CA VAL A 9 15.65 16.91 9.44
C VAL A 9 15.19 15.74 8.57
N ILE A 10 13.91 15.68 8.21
CA ILE A 10 13.39 14.62 7.32
C ILE A 10 14.12 14.66 5.97
N LEU A 11 14.24 15.83 5.35
CA LEU A 11 14.93 15.97 4.07
C LEU A 11 16.42 15.60 4.17
N ALA A 12 17.07 15.92 5.28
CA ALA A 12 18.48 15.56 5.49
C ALA A 12 18.69 14.04 5.67
N LEU A 13 17.72 13.35 6.29
CA LEU A 13 17.75 11.89 6.48
C LEU A 13 17.27 11.10 5.24
N SER A 14 16.47 11.73 4.38
CA SER A 14 15.84 11.08 3.23
C SER A 14 16.82 10.40 2.28
N PRO A 15 17.99 10.97 1.91
CA PRO A 15 18.95 10.28 1.05
C PRO A 15 19.49 8.99 1.66
N PHE A 16 19.71 8.98 2.99
CA PHE A 16 20.17 7.78 3.69
C PHE A 16 19.09 6.68 3.70
N ILE A 17 17.84 7.05 3.97
CA ILE A 17 16.71 6.10 3.96
C ILE A 17 16.49 5.56 2.54
N LEU A 18 16.49 6.44 1.54
CA LEU A 18 16.35 6.05 0.14
C LEU A 18 17.45 5.07 -0.29
N TRP A 19 18.69 5.29 0.15
CA TRP A 19 19.80 4.39 -0.12
C TRP A 19 19.55 2.97 0.39
N GLN A 20 18.86 2.79 1.51
CA GLN A 20 18.50 1.46 2.03
C GLN A 20 17.39 0.77 1.21
N ILE A 21 16.56 1.54 0.53
CA ILE A 21 15.37 1.05 -0.18
C ILE A 21 15.66 0.83 -1.67
N ILE A 22 16.46 1.69 -2.29
CA ILE A 22 16.66 1.74 -3.75
C ILE A 22 17.20 0.42 -4.34
N GLY A 23 17.86 -0.37 -3.53
CA GLY A 23 18.43 -1.68 -3.92
C GLY A 23 17.53 -2.87 -3.59
N LEU A 24 16.33 -2.67 -3.06
CA LEU A 24 15.40 -3.75 -2.81
C LEU A 24 14.94 -4.36 -4.14
N LEU A 25 14.94 -5.68 -4.20
CA LEU A 25 14.54 -6.40 -5.40
C LEU A 25 13.02 -6.59 -5.41
N PRO A 26 12.40 -6.56 -6.59
CA PRO A 26 10.97 -6.72 -6.71
C PRO A 26 10.49 -8.09 -6.24
N THR A 27 9.29 -8.12 -5.69
CA THR A 27 8.59 -9.33 -5.29
C THR A 27 7.12 -9.21 -5.66
N PHE A 28 6.45 -10.33 -5.90
CA PHE A 28 5.01 -10.40 -6.13
C PHE A 28 4.52 -9.36 -7.16
N ASP A 29 3.54 -8.53 -6.82
CA ASP A 29 2.93 -7.52 -7.70
C ASP A 29 3.91 -6.46 -8.21
N ASP A 30 5.07 -6.27 -7.56
CA ASP A 30 6.10 -5.34 -8.03
C ASP A 30 6.52 -5.63 -9.48
N TRP A 31 6.49 -6.89 -9.89
CA TRP A 31 6.84 -7.32 -11.23
C TRP A 31 5.85 -6.86 -12.30
N SER A 32 4.65 -6.42 -11.91
CA SER A 32 3.65 -5.91 -12.85
C SER A 32 4.16 -4.69 -13.64
N TYR A 33 4.95 -3.82 -13.00
CA TYR A 33 5.56 -2.66 -13.67
C TYR A 33 6.66 -3.05 -14.65
N PHE A 34 7.32 -4.19 -14.44
CA PHE A 34 8.29 -4.70 -15.39
C PHE A 34 7.64 -5.31 -16.64
N THR A 35 6.51 -5.96 -16.47
CA THR A 35 5.76 -6.61 -17.55
C THR A 35 4.71 -5.70 -18.17
N ASN A 36 4.79 -4.38 -17.93
CA ASN A 36 3.81 -3.39 -18.36
C ASN A 36 3.13 -3.77 -19.68
N PRO A 37 1.80 -3.90 -19.73
CA PRO A 37 1.06 -4.28 -20.92
C PRO A 37 1.05 -3.20 -22.01
N TYR A 38 1.44 -1.97 -21.69
CA TYR A 38 1.47 -0.86 -22.65
C TYR A 38 2.77 -0.89 -23.46
N HIS A 39 2.63 -1.13 -24.75
CA HIS A 39 3.79 -1.23 -25.63
C HIS A 39 4.28 0.11 -26.15
N ASP A 40 3.42 1.14 -26.17
CA ASP A 40 3.77 2.47 -26.61
C ASP A 40 3.02 3.58 -25.83
N PHE A 41 3.48 4.82 -26.02
CA PHE A 41 2.89 6.00 -25.38
C PHE A 41 1.44 6.27 -25.81
N GLY A 42 1.09 5.94 -27.06
CA GLY A 42 -0.26 6.12 -27.59
C GLY A 42 -1.25 5.18 -26.91
N GLU A 43 -0.86 3.93 -26.66
CA GLU A 43 -1.66 2.99 -25.86
C GLU A 43 -1.86 3.48 -24.42
N GLY A 44 -0.80 4.00 -23.78
CA GLY A 44 -0.88 4.62 -22.47
C GLY A 44 -1.85 5.82 -22.43
N LEU A 45 -1.80 6.69 -23.46
CA LEU A 45 -2.72 7.82 -23.57
C LEU A 45 -4.16 7.39 -23.85
N SER A 46 -4.38 6.36 -24.68
CA SER A 46 -5.74 5.85 -24.95
C SER A 46 -6.39 5.30 -23.66
N SER A 47 -5.62 4.77 -22.74
CA SER A 47 -6.12 4.28 -21.45
C SER A 47 -6.65 5.38 -20.52
N LEU A 48 -6.33 6.66 -20.80
CA LEU A 48 -6.95 7.79 -20.11
C LEU A 48 -8.46 7.88 -20.38
N VAL A 49 -8.89 7.42 -21.55
CA VAL A 49 -10.27 7.51 -22.00
C VAL A 49 -10.95 6.15 -21.99
N ILE A 50 -10.23 5.11 -22.41
CA ILE A 50 -10.77 3.75 -22.58
C ILE A 50 -10.28 2.88 -21.42
N PRO A 51 -11.17 2.38 -20.54
CA PRO A 51 -10.81 1.39 -19.55
C PRO A 51 -10.24 0.13 -20.21
N ARG A 52 -9.19 -0.41 -19.63
CA ARG A 52 -8.65 -1.73 -19.99
C ARG A 52 -8.91 -2.68 -18.85
N ASP A 53 -9.29 -3.89 -19.16
CA ASP A 53 -9.61 -4.93 -18.22
C ASP A 53 -10.63 -4.50 -17.15
N SER A 54 -10.56 -5.05 -15.97
CA SER A 54 -11.43 -4.73 -14.84
C SER A 54 -11.13 -3.40 -14.14
N TYR A 55 -10.02 -2.72 -14.50
CA TYR A 55 -9.55 -1.52 -13.84
C TYR A 55 -9.47 -0.33 -14.79
N TRP A 56 -9.89 0.84 -14.30
CA TRP A 56 -9.66 2.10 -15.00
C TRP A 56 -8.81 3.02 -14.12
N ARG A 57 -7.50 2.97 -14.34
CA ARG A 57 -6.46 3.72 -13.60
C ARG A 57 -5.55 4.45 -14.58
N PRO A 58 -6.04 5.51 -15.26
CA PRO A 58 -5.28 6.17 -16.31
C PRO A 58 -3.89 6.65 -15.89
N PHE A 59 -3.77 7.21 -14.68
CA PHE A 59 -2.48 7.71 -14.19
C PHE A 59 -1.53 6.60 -13.75
N ASP A 60 -2.04 5.47 -13.27
CA ASP A 60 -1.21 4.30 -12.99
C ASP A 60 -0.58 3.75 -14.25
N CYS A 61 -1.35 3.71 -15.35
CA CYS A 61 -0.86 3.30 -16.66
C CYS A 61 0.26 4.24 -17.19
N ILE A 62 0.09 5.56 -17.03
CA ILE A 62 1.13 6.52 -17.39
C ILE A 62 2.39 6.32 -16.55
N PHE A 63 2.27 6.13 -15.23
CA PHE A 63 3.42 5.85 -14.37
C PHE A 63 4.11 4.56 -14.78
N GLY A 64 3.37 3.48 -14.99
CA GLY A 64 3.93 2.22 -15.47
C GLY A 64 4.71 2.39 -16.77
N HIS A 65 4.15 3.14 -17.74
CA HIS A 65 4.82 3.41 -19.01
C HIS A 65 6.11 4.20 -18.83
N VAL A 66 6.07 5.32 -18.10
CA VAL A 66 7.26 6.17 -17.84
C VAL A 66 8.35 5.39 -17.12
N LEU A 67 7.99 4.58 -16.12
CA LEU A 67 8.94 3.83 -15.30
C LEU A 67 9.50 2.60 -16.01
N SER A 68 8.80 2.07 -17.00
CA SER A 68 9.30 0.96 -17.84
C SER A 68 10.15 1.42 -19.02
N PHE A 69 10.27 2.74 -19.24
CA PHE A 69 11.01 3.31 -20.37
C PHE A 69 12.48 2.86 -20.38
N ASP A 70 13.12 2.86 -19.25
CA ASP A 70 14.48 2.32 -19.10
C ASP A 70 14.51 1.18 -18.08
N LYS A 71 14.45 -0.05 -18.59
CA LYS A 71 14.50 -1.26 -17.77
C LYS A 71 15.81 -1.43 -17.00
N SER A 72 16.89 -0.73 -17.40
CA SER A 72 18.16 -0.78 -16.68
C SER A 72 18.10 -0.06 -15.32
N LEU A 73 17.16 0.87 -15.18
CA LEU A 73 16.90 1.61 -13.93
C LEU A 73 15.89 0.92 -13.01
N PHE A 74 15.27 -0.18 -13.47
CA PHE A 74 14.39 -0.99 -12.64
C PHE A 74 15.22 -1.84 -11.65
N PRO A 75 14.88 -1.92 -10.36
CA PRO A 75 13.73 -1.29 -9.67
C PRO A 75 14.03 0.11 -9.07
N ALA A 76 15.24 0.62 -9.22
CA ALA A 76 15.69 1.82 -8.51
C ALA A 76 14.80 3.04 -8.78
N LEU A 77 14.47 3.29 -10.05
CA LEU A 77 13.61 4.43 -10.42
C LEU A 77 12.23 4.34 -9.78
N ASN A 78 11.67 3.14 -9.71
CA ASN A 78 10.37 2.87 -9.09
C ASN A 78 10.40 3.19 -7.59
N HIS A 79 11.41 2.74 -6.87
CA HIS A 79 11.59 3.07 -5.44
C HIS A 79 11.78 4.57 -5.22
N ILE A 80 12.56 5.25 -6.07
CA ILE A 80 12.72 6.71 -6.02
C ILE A 80 11.36 7.40 -6.15
N MET A 81 10.53 6.99 -7.10
CA MET A 81 9.23 7.61 -7.35
C MET A 81 8.25 7.36 -6.18
N VAL A 82 8.18 6.14 -5.65
CA VAL A 82 7.35 5.84 -4.47
C VAL A 82 7.79 6.67 -3.27
N PHE A 83 9.10 6.70 -2.99
CA PHE A 83 9.65 7.44 -1.85
C PHE A 83 9.46 8.96 -1.99
N LEU A 84 9.64 9.50 -3.20
CA LEU A 84 9.36 10.91 -3.49
C LEU A 84 7.89 11.25 -3.22
N GLY A 85 6.96 10.40 -3.67
CA GLY A 85 5.54 10.54 -3.35
C GLY A 85 5.27 10.55 -1.85
N HIS A 86 5.95 9.69 -1.08
CA HIS A 86 5.85 9.65 0.38
C HIS A 86 6.40 10.93 1.04
N LEU A 87 7.51 11.47 0.56
CA LEU A 87 8.05 12.74 1.04
C LEU A 87 7.09 13.91 0.80
N ILE A 88 6.50 13.99 -0.39
CA ILE A 88 5.51 15.03 -0.71
C ILE A 88 4.27 14.86 0.17
N ASN A 89 3.80 13.64 0.40
CA ASN A 89 2.70 13.36 1.34
C ASN A 89 3.04 13.81 2.76
N THR A 90 4.27 13.59 3.21
CA THR A 90 4.76 14.05 4.53
C THR A 90 4.70 15.58 4.64
N PHE A 91 5.13 16.29 3.60
CA PHE A 91 5.00 17.75 3.52
C PHE A 91 3.52 18.19 3.55
N LEU A 92 2.63 17.48 2.85
CA LEU A 92 1.19 17.79 2.83
C LEU A 92 0.55 17.56 4.21
N VAL A 93 0.92 16.51 4.93
CA VAL A 93 0.50 16.29 6.33
C VAL A 93 0.91 17.48 7.21
N TRP A 94 2.17 17.90 7.13
CA TRP A 94 2.68 19.07 7.84
C TRP A 94 1.87 20.33 7.48
N HIS A 95 1.66 20.57 6.20
CA HIS A 95 0.94 21.75 5.70
C HIS A 95 -0.51 21.77 6.17
N ILE A 96 -1.23 20.64 6.07
CA ILE A 96 -2.63 20.52 6.48
C ILE A 96 -2.75 20.64 7.99
N ALA A 97 -1.89 19.98 8.77
CA ALA A 97 -1.88 20.09 10.22
C ALA A 97 -1.76 21.55 10.70
N ARG A 98 -0.92 22.34 10.04
CA ARG A 98 -0.84 23.80 10.28
C ARG A 98 -2.12 24.53 9.88
N ARG A 99 -2.69 24.19 8.73
CA ARG A 99 -3.90 24.85 8.21
C ARG A 99 -5.13 24.59 9.10
N VAL A 100 -5.25 23.42 9.68
CA VAL A 100 -6.32 23.15 10.64
C VAL A 100 -6.10 23.84 12.00
N GLY A 101 -4.90 24.35 12.25
CA GLY A 101 -4.59 25.19 13.43
C GLY A 101 -3.93 24.42 14.57
N LEU A 102 -3.22 23.32 14.28
CA LEU A 102 -2.43 22.64 15.31
C LEU A 102 -1.23 23.46 15.76
N ALA A 103 -0.90 23.38 17.04
CA ALA A 103 0.32 23.96 17.60
C ALA A 103 1.57 23.31 16.99
N SER A 104 2.70 24.04 16.93
CA SER A 104 3.91 23.58 16.24
C SER A 104 4.40 22.18 16.71
N GLN A 105 4.29 21.87 18.01
CA GLN A 105 4.66 20.54 18.50
C GLN A 105 3.74 19.44 17.97
N ALA A 106 2.44 19.67 17.91
CA ALA A 106 1.46 18.73 17.36
C ALA A 106 1.64 18.54 15.86
N VAL A 107 1.96 19.61 15.12
CA VAL A 107 2.33 19.54 13.70
C VAL A 107 3.55 18.64 13.50
N ASN A 108 4.60 18.82 14.34
CA ASN A 108 5.80 17.98 14.26
C ASN A 108 5.47 16.51 14.56
N VAL A 109 4.64 16.23 15.57
CA VAL A 109 4.19 14.87 15.91
C VAL A 109 3.43 14.25 14.74
N SER A 110 2.46 14.96 14.14
CA SER A 110 1.74 14.48 12.96
C SER A 110 2.69 14.13 11.81
N THR A 111 3.67 15.01 11.55
CA THR A 111 4.60 14.86 10.44
C THR A 111 5.56 13.69 10.64
N ILE A 112 6.16 13.58 11.83
CA ILE A 112 7.09 12.49 12.17
C ILE A 112 6.32 11.17 12.20
N PHE A 113 5.12 11.16 12.80
CA PHE A 113 4.29 9.97 12.83
C PHE A 113 3.97 9.45 11.42
N PHE A 114 3.54 10.33 10.51
CA PHE A 114 3.26 9.92 9.14
C PHE A 114 4.52 9.40 8.44
N PHE A 115 5.66 10.05 8.63
CA PHE A 115 6.92 9.70 7.97
C PHE A 115 7.52 8.37 8.45
N LEU A 116 7.44 8.09 9.77
CA LEU A 116 8.08 6.94 10.41
C LEU A 116 7.10 5.89 10.92
N SER A 117 5.79 6.01 10.64
CA SER A 117 4.87 4.97 11.10
C SER A 117 5.14 3.66 10.36
N PRO A 118 5.31 2.52 11.07
CA PRO A 118 5.42 1.23 10.39
C PRO A 118 4.26 0.91 9.45
N ALA A 119 3.12 1.60 9.58
CA ALA A 119 1.99 1.49 8.66
C ALA A 119 2.28 1.98 7.23
N VAL A 120 3.38 2.72 6.99
CA VAL A 120 3.78 3.15 5.65
C VAL A 120 4.52 2.07 4.88
N LEU A 121 5.11 1.09 5.57
CA LEU A 121 6.08 0.16 4.98
C LEU A 121 5.47 -0.69 3.87
N GLY A 122 4.23 -1.19 4.05
CA GLY A 122 3.51 -1.92 3.00
C GLY A 122 3.31 -1.13 1.70
N THR A 123 3.49 0.20 1.75
CA THR A 123 3.40 1.07 0.59
C THR A 123 4.78 1.53 0.14
N VAL A 124 5.63 1.99 1.08
CA VAL A 124 6.91 2.64 0.74
C VAL A 124 7.96 1.63 0.26
N LEU A 125 7.90 0.38 0.70
CA LEU A 125 8.84 -0.66 0.28
C LEU A 125 8.38 -1.38 -1.01
N GLY A 126 7.09 -1.36 -1.34
CA GLY A 126 6.56 -1.97 -2.57
C GLY A 126 6.58 -1.01 -3.76
N ILE A 127 6.95 -1.52 -4.92
CA ILE A 127 6.96 -0.76 -6.19
C ILE A 127 5.55 -0.63 -6.75
N ASP A 128 4.74 -1.66 -6.63
CA ASP A 128 3.32 -1.72 -7.05
C ASP A 128 2.44 -0.68 -6.35
N SER A 129 2.94 -0.15 -5.24
CA SER A 129 2.24 0.84 -4.41
C SER A 129 2.32 2.28 -4.94
N LEU A 130 2.87 2.49 -6.12
CA LEU A 130 2.95 3.80 -6.78
C LEU A 130 1.57 4.43 -6.89
N ASN A 131 0.59 3.69 -7.39
CA ASN A 131 -0.79 4.13 -7.50
C ASN A 131 -1.41 4.52 -6.16
N GLN A 132 -1.11 3.78 -5.09
CA GLN A 132 -1.57 4.08 -3.73
C GLN A 132 -0.96 5.38 -3.21
N THR A 133 0.36 5.54 -3.39
CA THR A 133 1.12 6.71 -2.93
C THR A 133 0.63 7.99 -3.61
N TYR A 134 0.44 7.96 -4.94
CA TYR A 134 0.02 9.14 -5.70
C TYR A 134 -1.48 9.41 -5.59
N SER A 135 -2.32 8.39 -5.44
CA SER A 135 -3.73 8.58 -5.09
C SER A 135 -3.86 9.34 -3.77
N HIS A 136 -3.07 8.94 -2.75
CA HIS A 136 -3.05 9.64 -1.46
C HIS A 136 -2.50 11.08 -1.60
N LEU A 137 -1.44 11.29 -2.40
CA LEU A 137 -0.87 12.61 -2.65
C LEU A 137 -1.92 13.58 -3.19
N TRP A 138 -2.59 13.22 -4.25
CA TRP A 138 -3.63 14.06 -4.85
C TRP A 138 -4.83 14.23 -3.91
N GLY A 139 -5.17 13.21 -3.13
CA GLY A 139 -6.17 13.28 -2.10
C GLY A 139 -5.81 14.29 -0.99
N MET A 140 -4.59 14.28 -0.51
CA MET A 140 -4.09 15.26 0.46
C MET A 140 -4.03 16.67 -0.14
N MET A 141 -3.70 16.81 -1.42
CA MET A 141 -3.82 18.08 -2.14
C MET A 141 -5.27 18.56 -2.21
N ALA A 142 -6.25 17.66 -2.39
CA ALA A 142 -7.67 18.00 -2.33
C ALA A 142 -8.05 18.57 -0.96
N ILE A 143 -7.59 17.96 0.14
CA ILE A 143 -7.80 18.47 1.51
C ILE A 143 -7.16 19.86 1.66
N ALA A 144 -5.91 20.02 1.24
CA ALA A 144 -5.19 21.29 1.34
C ALA A 144 -5.88 22.41 0.54
N ALA A 145 -6.36 22.10 -0.66
CA ALA A 145 -7.11 23.04 -1.51
C ALA A 145 -8.46 23.42 -0.89
N TYR A 146 -9.22 22.43 -0.38
CA TYR A 146 -10.50 22.67 0.26
C TYR A 146 -10.38 23.58 1.50
N LEU A 147 -9.30 23.41 2.27
CA LEU A 147 -9.00 24.23 3.44
C LEU A 147 -8.38 25.60 3.08
N SER A 148 -8.09 25.86 1.81
CA SER A 148 -7.50 27.13 1.37
C SER A 148 -8.53 28.25 1.23
N SER A 149 -8.07 29.46 0.84
CA SER A 149 -8.92 30.60 0.53
C SER A 149 -9.83 30.34 -0.66
N ARG A 150 -10.87 31.17 -0.84
CA ARG A 150 -11.92 30.99 -1.86
C ARG A 150 -11.42 30.65 -3.27
N ARG A 151 -10.30 31.23 -3.74
CA ARG A 151 -9.79 31.04 -5.11
C ARG A 151 -9.23 29.63 -5.38
N GLY A 152 -8.59 28.99 -4.41
CA GLY A 152 -8.01 27.65 -4.56
C GLY A 152 -9.03 26.54 -4.27
N ARG A 153 -10.18 26.87 -3.73
CA ARG A 153 -11.14 25.90 -3.22
C ARG A 153 -11.76 25.02 -4.30
N HIS A 154 -11.95 25.51 -5.49
CA HIS A 154 -12.54 24.72 -6.58
C HIS A 154 -11.59 23.64 -7.12
N LEU A 155 -10.28 23.79 -6.89
CA LEU A 155 -9.28 22.79 -7.31
C LEU A 155 -9.38 21.47 -6.55
N TRP A 156 -10.05 21.43 -5.41
CA TRP A 156 -10.17 20.19 -4.64
C TRP A 156 -10.89 19.08 -5.39
N LEU A 157 -11.89 19.43 -6.21
CA LEU A 157 -12.61 18.46 -7.07
C LEU A 157 -11.69 17.87 -8.12
N LEU A 158 -10.85 18.72 -8.76
CA LEU A 158 -9.86 18.27 -9.72
C LEU A 158 -8.85 17.32 -9.07
N PHE A 159 -8.34 17.67 -7.90
CA PHE A 159 -7.38 16.82 -7.20
C PHE A 159 -8.00 15.50 -6.71
N ALA A 160 -9.24 15.51 -6.24
CA ALA A 160 -9.96 14.30 -5.88
C ALA A 160 -10.23 13.40 -7.10
N LEU A 161 -10.52 14.00 -8.27
CA LEU A 161 -10.67 13.25 -9.52
C LEU A 161 -9.33 12.61 -9.93
N ILE A 162 -8.23 13.36 -9.91
CA ILE A 162 -6.90 12.81 -10.22
C ILE A 162 -6.54 11.68 -9.24
N ALA A 163 -6.84 11.84 -7.93
CA ALA A 163 -6.64 10.79 -6.95
C ALA A 163 -7.39 9.50 -7.33
N THR A 164 -8.65 9.63 -7.77
CA THR A 164 -9.48 8.51 -8.22
C THR A 164 -8.92 7.86 -9.50
N MET A 165 -8.35 8.66 -10.39
CA MET A 165 -7.71 8.16 -11.63
C MET A 165 -6.36 7.48 -11.38
N CYS A 166 -5.70 7.73 -10.25
CA CYS A 166 -4.52 6.96 -9.83
C CYS A 166 -4.93 5.59 -9.26
N LYS A 167 -5.94 5.58 -8.41
CA LYS A 167 -6.50 4.37 -7.79
C LYS A 167 -7.92 4.65 -7.31
N GLU A 168 -8.82 3.69 -7.45
CA GLU A 168 -10.26 3.86 -7.14
C GLU A 168 -10.55 4.32 -5.70
N ASN A 169 -9.66 3.97 -4.77
CA ASN A 169 -9.77 4.42 -3.38
C ASN A 169 -9.66 5.95 -3.24
N GLY A 170 -9.12 6.64 -4.23
CA GLY A 170 -9.05 8.11 -4.27
C GLY A 170 -10.42 8.79 -4.25
N MET A 171 -11.51 8.06 -4.61
CA MET A 171 -12.88 8.60 -4.54
C MET A 171 -13.30 9.08 -3.15
N VAL A 172 -12.72 8.54 -2.09
CA VAL A 172 -13.00 8.98 -0.71
C VAL A 172 -12.69 10.46 -0.50
N PHE A 173 -11.74 11.00 -1.27
CA PHE A 173 -11.36 12.41 -1.21
C PHE A 173 -12.38 13.36 -1.82
N PHE A 174 -13.46 12.89 -2.38
CA PHE A 174 -14.65 13.71 -2.66
C PHE A 174 -15.46 14.06 -1.41
N VAL A 175 -15.22 13.37 -0.28
CA VAL A 175 -15.96 13.55 0.98
C VAL A 175 -15.03 13.91 2.15
N VAL A 176 -13.86 13.33 2.22
CA VAL A 176 -12.91 13.50 3.33
C VAL A 176 -12.51 14.97 3.58
N PRO A 177 -12.30 15.85 2.58
CA PRO A 177 -11.97 17.26 2.81
C PRO A 177 -13.04 18.01 3.61
N GLN A 178 -14.31 17.75 3.34
CA GLN A 178 -15.45 18.35 4.03
C GLN A 178 -15.54 17.87 5.48
N LEU A 179 -15.34 16.58 5.71
CA LEU A 179 -15.33 15.99 7.05
C LEU A 179 -14.16 16.54 7.88
N MET A 180 -12.96 16.66 7.29
CA MET A 180 -11.82 17.30 7.94
C MET A 180 -12.10 18.75 8.31
N ALA A 181 -12.65 19.53 7.39
CA ALA A 181 -13.04 20.92 7.67
C ALA A 181 -14.11 21.02 8.78
N LEU A 182 -15.07 20.09 8.81
CA LEU A 182 -16.08 20.01 9.86
C LEU A 182 -15.47 19.65 11.23
N ALA A 183 -14.56 18.67 11.28
CA ALA A 183 -13.90 18.22 12.50
C ALA A 183 -13.13 19.36 13.19
N PHE A 184 -12.43 20.19 12.41
CA PHE A 184 -11.64 21.31 12.90
C PHE A 184 -12.36 22.66 12.89
N GLY A 185 -13.69 22.69 12.71
CA GLY A 185 -14.49 23.92 12.75
C GLY A 185 -14.23 24.90 11.61
N LYS A 186 -13.66 24.45 10.49
CA LYS A 186 -13.37 25.27 9.30
C LYS A 186 -14.56 25.34 8.33
N ALA A 187 -15.57 24.49 8.50
CA ALA A 187 -16.83 24.51 7.76
C ALA A 187 -18.03 24.27 8.69
N SER A 188 -19.18 24.86 8.36
CA SER A 188 -20.44 24.53 9.02
C SER A 188 -21.00 23.19 8.49
N PRO A 189 -21.82 22.46 9.27
CA PRO A 189 -22.43 21.20 8.81
C PRO A 189 -23.22 21.35 7.50
N ARG A 190 -24.02 22.43 7.38
CA ARG A 190 -24.78 22.73 6.17
C ARG A 190 -23.89 22.91 4.95
N ARG A 191 -22.78 23.62 5.10
CA ARG A 191 -21.83 23.84 4.02
C ARG A 191 -21.12 22.54 3.64
N ALA A 192 -20.65 21.76 4.62
CA ALA A 192 -20.02 20.48 4.37
C ALA A 192 -20.96 19.54 3.59
N ALA A 193 -22.23 19.46 3.99
CA ALA A 193 -23.23 18.65 3.31
C ALA A 193 -23.48 19.11 1.86
N LEU A 194 -23.66 20.42 1.63
CA LEU A 194 -23.86 20.96 0.29
C LEU A 194 -22.66 20.72 -0.62
N ASP A 195 -21.43 20.92 -0.11
CA ASP A 195 -20.21 20.69 -0.88
C ASP A 195 -20.00 19.19 -1.19
N THR A 196 -20.68 18.27 -0.48
CA THR A 196 -20.64 16.83 -0.75
C THR A 196 -21.63 16.40 -1.85
N LEU A 197 -22.66 17.18 -2.16
CA LEU A 197 -23.65 16.83 -3.20
C LEU A 197 -23.04 16.81 -4.61
N TYR A 198 -22.21 17.78 -4.95
CA TYR A 198 -21.57 17.83 -6.28
C TYR A 198 -20.69 16.59 -6.57
N PRO A 199 -19.82 16.14 -5.65
CA PRO A 199 -19.04 14.93 -5.83
C PRO A 199 -19.86 13.67 -6.08
N VAL A 200 -21.03 13.54 -5.47
CA VAL A 200 -21.91 12.39 -5.68
C VAL A 200 -22.23 12.21 -7.17
N LEU A 201 -22.52 13.31 -7.88
CA LEU A 201 -22.76 13.25 -9.33
C LEU A 201 -21.53 12.80 -10.11
N ILE A 202 -20.32 13.26 -9.72
CA ILE A 202 -19.07 12.85 -10.35
C ILE A 202 -18.80 11.37 -10.09
N ILE A 203 -19.03 10.89 -8.86
CA ILE A 203 -18.88 9.49 -8.49
C ILE A 203 -19.84 8.60 -9.29
N ILE A 204 -21.12 9.01 -9.39
CA ILE A 204 -22.11 8.28 -10.20
C ILE A 204 -21.67 8.25 -11.68
N ALA A 205 -21.27 9.40 -12.25
CA ALA A 205 -20.80 9.46 -13.63
C ALA A 205 -19.57 8.58 -13.87
N TYR A 206 -18.60 8.57 -12.95
CA TYR A 206 -17.42 7.72 -12.99
C TYR A 206 -17.80 6.23 -13.00
N PHE A 207 -18.63 5.78 -12.08
CA PHE A 207 -19.06 4.37 -12.04
C PHE A 207 -19.91 3.99 -13.24
N THR A 208 -20.82 4.87 -13.69
CA THR A 208 -21.60 4.62 -14.88
C THR A 208 -20.70 4.44 -16.10
N MET A 209 -19.72 5.34 -16.28
CA MET A 209 -18.77 5.26 -17.39
C MET A 209 -17.94 3.98 -17.30
N ARG A 210 -17.45 3.63 -16.11
CA ARG A 210 -16.73 2.39 -15.88
C ARG A 210 -17.57 1.15 -16.24
N MET A 211 -18.82 1.09 -15.80
CA MET A 211 -19.73 -0.02 -16.10
C MET A 211 -20.06 -0.14 -17.59
N LEU A 212 -20.23 0.99 -18.29
CA LEU A 212 -20.54 0.99 -19.71
C LEU A 212 -19.34 0.62 -20.60
N MET A 213 -18.13 0.86 -20.12
CA MET A 213 -16.90 0.64 -20.88
C MET A 213 -16.17 -0.67 -20.53
N GLN A 214 -16.57 -1.35 -19.45
CA GLN A 214 -16.05 -2.69 -19.14
C GLN A 214 -16.60 -3.71 -20.12
N THR A 215 -15.71 -4.29 -20.95
CA THR A 215 -16.05 -5.32 -21.93
C THR A 215 -16.11 -6.71 -21.29
N ASP A 216 -15.34 -6.94 -20.24
CA ASP A 216 -15.33 -8.20 -19.49
C ASP A 216 -15.75 -7.95 -18.04
N VAL A 217 -16.78 -8.63 -17.62
CA VAL A 217 -17.08 -8.78 -16.19
C VAL A 217 -15.95 -9.67 -15.66
N ALA A 218 -14.95 -9.04 -15.04
CA ALA A 218 -13.93 -9.79 -14.32
C ALA A 218 -14.66 -10.84 -13.47
N GLU A 219 -14.24 -12.09 -13.56
CA GLU A 219 -14.70 -13.11 -12.64
C GLU A 219 -14.57 -12.53 -11.25
N ILE A 220 -15.72 -12.27 -10.63
CA ILE A 220 -15.74 -11.74 -9.26
C ILE A 220 -15.19 -12.91 -8.45
N ASN A 221 -13.93 -12.79 -8.03
CA ASN A 221 -13.29 -13.78 -7.20
C ASN A 221 -14.27 -14.19 -6.09
N ALA A 222 -14.47 -15.49 -5.90
CA ALA A 222 -15.41 -16.03 -4.91
C ALA A 222 -15.19 -15.44 -3.51
N GLU A 223 -13.96 -14.98 -3.22
CA GLU A 223 -13.61 -14.23 -2.01
C GLU A 223 -14.41 -12.93 -1.85
N TYR A 224 -14.83 -12.28 -2.95
CA TYR A 224 -15.68 -11.08 -2.88
C TYR A 224 -17.14 -11.41 -2.58
N LEU A 225 -17.53 -12.69 -2.69
CA LEU A 225 -18.89 -13.17 -2.40
C LEU A 225 -19.09 -13.62 -0.95
N GLU A 226 -18.02 -13.68 -0.12
CA GLU A 226 -18.16 -13.93 1.31
C GLU A 226 -19.07 -12.91 1.98
N ASN A 227 -19.73 -13.29 3.07
CA ASN A 227 -20.64 -12.46 3.83
C ASN A 227 -20.07 -11.02 4.03
N PRO A 228 -20.66 -9.99 3.39
CA PRO A 228 -20.06 -8.66 3.34
C PRO A 228 -19.93 -8.01 4.73
N VAL A 229 -20.83 -8.32 5.66
CA VAL A 229 -20.79 -7.77 7.02
C VAL A 229 -19.59 -8.33 7.79
N PHE A 230 -19.36 -9.64 7.72
CA PHE A 230 -18.22 -10.27 8.38
C PHE A 230 -16.90 -9.75 7.80
N ARG A 231 -16.82 -9.59 6.47
CA ARG A 231 -15.66 -9.03 5.78
C ARG A 231 -15.36 -7.60 6.26
N ILE A 232 -16.37 -6.73 6.34
CA ILE A 232 -16.20 -5.35 6.81
C ILE A 232 -15.63 -5.34 8.24
N VAL A 233 -16.20 -6.14 9.16
CA VAL A 233 -15.71 -6.21 10.55
C VAL A 233 -14.28 -6.73 10.61
N LYS A 234 -13.97 -7.79 9.86
CA LYS A 234 -12.61 -8.33 9.72
C LYS A 234 -11.63 -7.27 9.21
N ASN A 235 -11.99 -6.56 8.14
CA ASN A 235 -11.14 -5.54 7.53
C ASN A 235 -10.97 -4.30 8.41
N ILE A 236 -12.00 -3.87 9.15
CA ILE A 236 -11.86 -2.82 10.17
C ILE A 236 -10.82 -3.23 11.22
N THR A 237 -10.92 -4.46 11.72
CA THR A 237 -9.95 -4.98 12.70
C THR A 237 -8.53 -5.01 12.13
N LYS A 238 -8.37 -5.52 10.90
CA LYS A 238 -7.09 -5.51 10.17
C LYS A 238 -6.54 -4.10 9.98
N PHE A 239 -7.39 -3.14 9.58
CA PHE A 239 -7.02 -1.75 9.39
C PHE A 239 -6.46 -1.14 10.69
N PHE A 240 -7.15 -1.32 11.81
CA PHE A 240 -6.67 -0.82 13.09
C PHE A 240 -5.39 -1.54 13.54
N ALA A 241 -5.31 -2.85 13.36
CA ALA A 241 -4.11 -3.60 13.67
C ALA A 241 -2.91 -3.14 12.83
N ALA A 242 -3.05 -3.05 11.51
CA ALA A 242 -1.98 -2.59 10.62
C ALA A 242 -1.57 -1.14 10.88
N THR A 243 -2.53 -0.27 11.25
CA THR A 243 -2.25 1.15 11.48
C THR A 243 -1.58 1.41 12.84
N PHE A 244 -1.96 0.70 13.89
CA PHE A 244 -1.58 1.04 15.26
C PHE A 244 -0.70 0.00 15.98
N VAL A 245 -0.67 -1.24 15.51
CA VAL A 245 0.02 -2.32 16.24
C VAL A 245 1.11 -2.95 15.39
N VAL A 246 0.77 -3.44 14.23
CA VAL A 246 1.69 -4.20 13.35
C VAL A 246 1.48 -3.76 11.93
N THR A 247 2.57 -3.49 11.21
CA THR A 247 2.54 -3.16 9.80
C THR A 247 1.92 -4.29 8.98
N ASP A 248 2.27 -5.51 9.31
CA ASP A 248 1.75 -6.70 8.71
C ASP A 248 1.25 -7.66 9.79
N TYR A 249 -0.07 -7.76 9.91
CA TYR A 249 -0.70 -8.65 10.88
C TYR A 249 -0.38 -10.12 10.63
N SER A 250 0.02 -10.50 9.43
CA SER A 250 0.42 -11.88 9.13
C SER A 250 1.71 -12.28 9.85
N LEU A 251 2.57 -11.33 10.21
CA LEU A 251 3.74 -11.62 11.07
C LEU A 251 3.35 -12.26 12.40
N LEU A 252 2.17 -11.96 12.94
CA LEU A 252 1.66 -12.57 14.15
C LEU A 252 0.92 -13.88 13.89
N ALA A 253 0.32 -14.03 12.69
CA ALA A 253 -0.41 -15.23 12.31
C ALA A 253 0.52 -16.37 11.88
N TYR A 254 1.68 -16.02 11.32
CA TYR A 254 2.65 -16.97 10.78
C TYR A 254 3.89 -17.05 11.63
N LYS A 255 4.36 -18.25 11.91
CA LYS A 255 5.52 -18.51 12.76
C LYS A 255 5.47 -17.67 14.05
N PRO A 256 4.41 -17.81 14.89
CA PRO A 256 4.25 -16.96 16.07
C PRO A 256 5.47 -17.00 16.96
N MET A 257 6.14 -18.14 17.12
CA MET A 257 7.34 -18.26 17.92
C MET A 257 8.52 -17.45 17.35
N ARG A 258 8.69 -17.39 16.03
CA ARG A 258 9.73 -16.60 15.37
C ARG A 258 9.46 -15.09 15.49
N ASN A 259 8.21 -14.71 15.33
CA ASN A 259 7.78 -13.32 15.33
C ASN A 259 7.46 -12.78 16.75
N PHE A 260 7.40 -13.64 17.76
CA PHE A 260 7.08 -13.27 19.13
C PHE A 260 7.99 -12.16 19.70
N PRO A 261 9.33 -12.19 19.53
CA PRO A 261 10.18 -11.11 20.02
C PRO A 261 9.83 -9.75 19.43
N MET A 262 9.51 -9.68 18.15
CA MET A 262 9.10 -8.43 17.48
C MET A 262 7.72 -7.98 17.98
N ALA A 263 6.78 -8.89 18.19
CA ALA A 263 5.47 -8.57 18.74
C ALA A 263 5.58 -7.99 20.17
N VAL A 264 6.42 -8.57 21.02
CA VAL A 264 6.72 -8.04 22.35
C VAL A 264 7.36 -6.66 22.26
N PHE A 265 8.33 -6.48 21.35
CA PHE A 265 8.97 -5.19 21.13
C PHE A 265 7.94 -4.11 20.74
N ILE A 266 7.08 -4.39 19.77
CA ILE A 266 6.00 -3.48 19.35
C ILE A 266 5.07 -3.17 20.52
N ALA A 267 4.67 -4.18 21.29
CA ALA A 267 3.80 -4.00 22.45
C ALA A 267 4.40 -3.08 23.52
N LEU A 268 5.72 -3.12 23.71
CA LEU A 268 6.40 -2.31 24.72
C LEU A 268 6.77 -0.91 24.24
N TRP A 269 7.05 -0.70 22.95
CA TRP A 269 7.59 0.55 22.43
C TRP A 269 6.57 1.40 21.66
N LEU A 270 5.67 0.80 20.89
CA LEU A 270 4.70 1.53 20.09
C LEU A 270 3.34 1.65 20.77
N VAL A 271 2.81 0.54 21.27
CA VAL A 271 1.44 0.48 21.82
C VAL A 271 1.20 1.44 23.00
N PRO A 272 2.14 1.63 23.97
CA PRO A 272 1.91 2.54 25.07
C PRO A 272 1.64 3.99 24.65
N PHE A 273 2.28 4.47 23.58
CA PHE A 273 2.01 5.79 23.02
C PHE A 273 0.56 5.89 22.56
N TYR A 274 0.08 4.93 21.77
CA TYR A 274 -1.29 4.93 21.27
C TYR A 274 -2.33 4.87 22.39
N ILE A 275 -2.16 3.93 23.33
CA ILE A 275 -3.08 3.80 24.47
C ILE A 275 -3.13 5.10 25.26
N PHE A 276 -1.98 5.70 25.58
CA PHE A 276 -1.90 6.92 26.35
C PHE A 276 -2.57 8.08 25.62
N ILE A 277 -2.24 8.31 24.34
CA ILE A 277 -2.80 9.42 23.56
C ILE A 277 -4.30 9.25 23.31
N LEU A 278 -4.75 8.05 22.98
CA LEU A 278 -6.17 7.80 22.75
C LEU A 278 -6.98 7.94 24.05
N TRP A 279 -6.51 7.36 25.15
CA TRP A 279 -7.22 7.44 26.43
C TRP A 279 -7.28 8.87 26.99
N GLN A 280 -6.13 9.53 27.09
CA GLN A 280 -6.09 10.90 27.65
C GLN A 280 -6.71 11.91 26.70
N GLY A 281 -6.46 11.77 25.39
CA GLY A 281 -7.02 12.62 24.37
C GLY A 281 -8.55 12.50 24.28
N ARG A 282 -9.10 11.28 24.37
CA ARG A 282 -10.55 11.07 24.39
C ARG A 282 -11.22 11.83 25.56
N LYS A 283 -10.57 11.93 26.71
CA LYS A 283 -11.08 12.71 27.86
C LYS A 283 -11.01 14.21 27.66
N ALA A 284 -10.10 14.68 26.83
CA ALA A 284 -9.85 16.10 26.60
C ALA A 284 -10.62 16.68 25.42
N ILE A 285 -11.00 15.84 24.44
CA ILE A 285 -11.67 16.26 23.21
C ILE A 285 -13.19 16.23 23.35
N LYS A 286 -13.88 17.18 22.71
CA LYS A 286 -15.36 17.16 22.61
C LYS A 286 -15.80 15.90 21.85
N THR A 287 -16.83 15.21 22.38
CA THR A 287 -17.34 13.96 21.78
C THR A 287 -17.70 14.13 20.30
N ARG A 288 -18.32 15.24 19.90
CA ARG A 288 -18.63 15.52 18.50
C ARG A 288 -17.38 15.54 17.61
N THR A 289 -16.34 16.27 18.03
CA THR A 289 -15.08 16.34 17.24
C THR A 289 -14.42 14.97 17.13
N PHE A 290 -14.40 14.20 18.21
CA PHE A 290 -13.86 12.84 18.20
C PHE A 290 -14.62 11.93 17.22
N LEU A 291 -15.95 11.95 17.27
CA LEU A 291 -16.78 11.14 16.36
C LEU A 291 -16.61 11.53 14.89
N VAL A 292 -16.51 12.85 14.60
CA VAL A 292 -16.28 13.31 13.23
C VAL A 292 -14.91 12.89 12.73
N LEU A 293 -13.84 12.97 13.56
CA LEU A 293 -12.51 12.49 13.20
C LEU A 293 -12.50 10.98 12.95
N LEU A 294 -13.11 10.21 13.84
CA LEU A 294 -13.24 8.75 13.66
C LEU A 294 -13.99 8.41 12.37
N PHE A 295 -15.11 9.07 12.12
CA PHE A 295 -15.87 8.90 10.89
C PHE A 295 -15.05 9.28 9.65
N THR A 296 -14.25 10.34 9.74
CA THR A 296 -13.34 10.76 8.64
C THR A 296 -12.30 9.68 8.34
N ILE A 297 -11.70 9.07 9.37
CA ILE A 297 -10.72 7.99 9.23
C ILE A 297 -11.38 6.75 8.60
N VAL A 298 -12.55 6.35 9.09
CA VAL A 298 -13.30 5.21 8.53
C VAL A 298 -13.70 5.47 7.08
N THR A 299 -14.14 6.70 6.75
CA THR A 299 -14.45 7.09 5.37
C THR A 299 -13.21 7.01 4.48
N ALA A 300 -12.05 7.48 4.95
CA ALA A 300 -10.81 7.41 4.18
C ALA A 300 -10.33 5.95 3.94
N ALA A 301 -10.64 5.03 4.85
CA ALA A 301 -10.33 3.61 4.72
C ALA A 301 -11.43 2.82 3.99
N SER A 302 -12.61 3.38 3.75
CA SER A 302 -13.84 2.63 3.40
C SER A 302 -13.73 1.78 2.13
N SER A 303 -13.01 2.24 1.11
CA SER A 303 -12.81 1.48 -0.12
C SER A 303 -12.13 0.13 0.12
N HIS A 304 -11.24 0.07 1.11
CA HIS A 304 -10.51 -1.14 1.47
C HIS A 304 -11.19 -1.98 2.55
N LEU A 305 -12.27 -1.47 3.16
CA LEU A 305 -13.03 -2.25 4.14
C LEU A 305 -13.96 -3.26 3.48
N VAL A 306 -14.36 -3.02 2.23
CA VAL A 306 -15.27 -3.89 1.46
C VAL A 306 -14.54 -4.82 0.49
N THR A 307 -13.25 -4.60 0.25
CA THR A 307 -12.40 -5.42 -0.63
C THR A 307 -11.38 -6.24 0.18
N LEU A 308 -10.40 -6.85 -0.47
CA LEU A 308 -9.28 -7.46 0.21
C LEU A 308 -8.44 -6.40 0.91
N PHE A 309 -8.15 -6.59 2.19
CA PHE A 309 -7.30 -5.68 2.96
C PHE A 309 -5.89 -6.26 3.12
N THR A 310 -4.90 -5.52 2.65
CA THR A 310 -3.47 -5.77 2.87
C THR A 310 -2.84 -4.60 3.64
N SER A 311 -1.62 -4.75 4.11
CA SER A 311 -0.91 -3.72 4.89
C SER A 311 -0.74 -2.39 4.15
N MET A 312 -0.56 -2.42 2.83
CA MET A 312 -0.46 -1.20 2.00
C MET A 312 -1.72 -0.33 2.05
N HIS A 313 -2.87 -0.92 2.31
CA HIS A 313 -4.15 -0.21 2.30
C HIS A 313 -4.35 0.73 3.50
N SER A 314 -3.60 0.54 4.58
CA SER A 314 -3.63 1.49 5.72
C SER A 314 -3.13 2.88 5.33
N TYR A 315 -2.28 2.97 4.31
CA TYR A 315 -1.76 4.24 3.79
C TYR A 315 -2.86 5.22 3.34
N ALA A 316 -3.98 4.71 2.82
CA ALA A 316 -5.09 5.54 2.33
C ALA A 316 -5.63 6.51 3.38
N ALA A 317 -5.70 6.09 4.65
CA ALA A 317 -6.21 6.93 5.75
C ALA A 317 -5.09 7.53 6.62
N LEU A 318 -3.83 7.13 6.43
CA LEU A 318 -2.74 7.40 7.37
C LEU A 318 -2.45 8.89 7.55
N GLY A 319 -2.56 9.71 6.51
CA GLY A 319 -2.40 11.16 6.62
C GLY A 319 -3.43 11.80 7.56
N ILE A 320 -4.68 11.33 7.48
CA ILE A 320 -5.78 11.79 8.35
C ILE A 320 -5.56 11.30 9.78
N VAL A 321 -5.18 10.02 9.95
CA VAL A 321 -4.82 9.44 11.27
C VAL A 321 -3.70 10.25 11.91
N SER A 322 -2.66 10.60 11.15
CA SER A 322 -1.51 11.36 11.64
C SER A 322 -1.91 12.75 12.16
N ILE A 323 -2.79 13.44 11.44
CA ILE A 323 -3.31 14.76 11.86
C ILE A 323 -4.21 14.61 13.09
N ALA A 324 -5.05 13.58 13.14
CA ALA A 324 -5.91 13.30 14.29
C ALA A 324 -5.08 12.96 15.54
N LEU A 325 -4.03 12.15 15.41
CA LEU A 325 -3.11 11.85 16.52
C LEU A 325 -2.36 13.10 17.00
N GLY A 326 -1.89 13.95 16.09
CA GLY A 326 -1.29 15.24 16.45
C GLY A 326 -2.26 16.12 17.21
N TYR A 327 -3.53 16.18 16.82
CA TYR A 327 -4.55 16.91 17.54
C TYR A 327 -4.79 16.36 18.95
N LEU A 328 -4.93 15.03 19.08
CA LEU A 328 -5.04 14.37 20.39
C LEU A 328 -3.78 14.61 21.25
N TYR A 329 -2.59 14.52 20.65
CA TYR A 329 -1.33 14.85 21.30
C TYR A 329 -1.33 16.28 21.86
N GLN A 330 -1.80 17.26 21.08
CA GLN A 330 -1.90 18.65 21.55
C GLN A 330 -2.75 18.74 22.82
N MET A 331 -3.95 18.14 22.82
CA MET A 331 -4.85 18.15 23.98
C MET A 331 -4.25 17.47 25.22
N VAL A 332 -3.49 16.41 25.01
CA VAL A 332 -2.80 15.70 26.10
C VAL A 332 -1.59 16.50 26.60
N ALA A 333 -0.81 17.08 25.69
CA ALA A 333 0.39 17.83 26.03
C ALA A 333 0.11 19.10 26.85
N GLU A 334 -1.07 19.70 26.72
CA GLU A 334 -1.50 20.83 27.57
C GLU A 334 -1.53 20.47 29.06
N ARG A 335 -1.77 19.19 29.39
CA ARG A 335 -1.91 18.71 30.79
C ARG A 335 -0.77 17.79 31.23
N ARG A 336 -0.17 17.03 30.33
CA ARG A 336 0.79 15.95 30.62
C ARG A 336 1.96 15.93 29.64
N ARG A 337 2.55 17.11 29.40
CA ARG A 337 3.59 17.32 28.37
C ARG A 337 4.77 16.35 28.48
N LYS A 338 5.33 16.18 29.70
CA LYS A 338 6.50 15.30 29.88
C LYS A 338 6.21 13.87 29.46
N ALA A 339 5.08 13.30 29.91
CA ALA A 339 4.70 11.93 29.54
C ALA A 339 4.43 11.80 28.04
N ALA A 340 3.74 12.77 27.42
CA ALA A 340 3.47 12.77 25.98
C ALA A 340 4.77 12.81 25.15
N VAL A 341 5.74 13.62 25.55
CA VAL A 341 7.05 13.71 24.86
C VAL A 341 7.82 12.41 25.03
N VAL A 342 7.93 11.86 26.26
CA VAL A 342 8.66 10.61 26.51
C VAL A 342 8.08 9.45 25.70
N LEU A 343 6.76 9.26 25.75
CA LEU A 343 6.10 8.16 25.03
C LEU A 343 6.20 8.34 23.51
N PHE A 344 6.14 9.56 22.99
CA PHE A 344 6.35 9.80 21.57
C PHE A 344 7.81 9.53 21.15
N SER A 345 8.78 9.89 22.00
CA SER A 345 10.20 9.57 21.73
C SER A 345 10.46 8.07 21.73
N LEU A 346 9.85 7.31 22.65
CA LEU A 346 9.91 5.84 22.65
C LEU A 346 9.26 5.27 21.38
N PHE A 347 8.10 5.80 20.99
CA PHE A 347 7.44 5.42 19.74
C PHE A 347 8.38 5.64 18.53
N VAL A 348 9.03 6.80 18.40
CA VAL A 348 9.93 7.10 17.27
C VAL A 348 11.09 6.10 17.23
N VAL A 349 11.72 5.81 18.37
CA VAL A 349 12.81 4.81 18.43
C VAL A 349 12.28 3.43 18.03
N GLY A 350 11.14 3.04 18.57
CA GLY A 350 10.51 1.75 18.25
C GLY A 350 10.14 1.64 16.77
N ALA A 351 9.57 2.70 16.18
CA ALA A 351 9.23 2.74 14.75
C ALA A 351 10.46 2.55 13.87
N VAL A 352 11.57 3.25 14.14
CA VAL A 352 12.82 3.09 13.38
C VAL A 352 13.35 1.65 13.44
N VAL A 353 13.26 1.00 14.59
CA VAL A 353 13.69 -0.42 14.72
C VAL A 353 12.78 -1.35 13.91
N VAL A 354 11.47 -1.15 13.96
CA VAL A 354 10.51 -1.94 13.19
C VAL A 354 10.70 -1.71 11.69
N ASP A 355 10.89 -0.46 11.27
CA ASP A 355 11.12 -0.09 9.88
C ASP A 355 12.39 -0.76 9.34
N TRP A 356 13.49 -0.70 10.10
CA TRP A 356 14.74 -1.36 9.72
C TRP A 356 14.58 -2.86 9.57
N HIS A 357 13.87 -3.50 10.49
CA HIS A 357 13.61 -4.94 10.43
C HIS A 357 12.83 -5.33 9.16
N HIS A 358 11.82 -4.54 8.78
CA HIS A 358 11.05 -4.80 7.56
C HIS A 358 11.85 -4.55 6.27
N VAL A 359 12.71 -3.54 6.24
CA VAL A 359 13.64 -3.34 5.12
C VAL A 359 14.53 -4.57 4.93
N GLU A 360 15.02 -5.16 6.04
CA GLU A 360 15.84 -6.37 5.98
C GLU A 360 15.05 -7.60 5.53
N LEU A 361 13.81 -7.76 5.99
CA LEU A 361 12.92 -8.82 5.51
C LEU A 361 12.65 -8.69 4.01
N SER A 362 12.36 -7.47 3.52
CA SER A 362 12.12 -7.22 2.09
C SER A 362 13.37 -7.52 1.26
N ARG A 363 14.57 -7.18 1.78
CA ARG A 363 15.84 -7.51 1.11
C ARG A 363 16.04 -9.01 0.99
N GLN A 364 15.78 -9.77 2.05
CA GLN A 364 15.90 -11.23 2.05
C GLN A 364 14.87 -11.88 1.11
N SER A 365 13.61 -11.41 1.11
CA SER A 365 12.59 -11.90 0.20
C SER A 365 12.96 -11.69 -1.28
N GLY A 366 13.38 -10.48 -1.64
CA GLY A 366 13.79 -10.18 -3.01
C GLY A 366 15.00 -10.99 -3.46
N GLU A 367 15.99 -11.18 -2.59
CA GLU A 367 17.16 -11.99 -2.90
C GLU A 367 16.82 -13.48 -3.04
N THR A 368 15.93 -14.01 -2.20
CA THR A 368 15.40 -15.37 -2.34
C THR A 368 14.72 -15.53 -3.70
N GLY A 369 13.84 -14.62 -4.10
CA GLY A 369 13.17 -14.63 -5.40
C GLY A 369 14.16 -14.60 -6.56
N ARG A 370 15.20 -13.75 -6.48
CA ARG A 370 16.26 -13.69 -7.49
C ARG A 370 17.02 -15.01 -7.61
N GLN A 371 17.46 -15.59 -6.50
CA GLN A 371 18.21 -16.85 -6.50
C GLN A 371 17.37 -17.99 -7.05
N MET A 372 16.09 -18.06 -6.72
CA MET A 372 15.19 -19.06 -7.26
C MET A 372 14.98 -18.87 -8.77
N ALA A 373 14.76 -17.65 -9.26
CA ALA A 373 14.65 -17.38 -10.68
C ALA A 373 15.91 -17.80 -11.44
N LEU A 374 17.10 -17.48 -10.93
CA LEU A 374 18.37 -17.91 -11.52
C LEU A 374 18.56 -19.44 -11.47
N SER A 375 18.08 -20.09 -10.43
CA SER A 375 18.13 -21.56 -10.30
C SER A 375 17.22 -22.24 -11.32
N VAL A 376 16.04 -21.69 -11.58
CA VAL A 376 15.15 -22.13 -12.66
C VAL A 376 15.85 -21.98 -14.00
N LEU A 377 16.40 -20.80 -14.30
CA LEU A 377 17.09 -20.51 -15.56
C LEU A 377 18.28 -21.45 -15.87
N LYS A 378 18.95 -21.93 -14.83
CA LYS A 378 20.04 -22.91 -15.00
C LYS A 378 19.56 -24.31 -15.36
N ARG A 379 18.31 -24.64 -15.08
CA ARG A 379 17.75 -26.00 -15.25
C ARG A 379 16.88 -26.14 -16.47
N ILE A 380 16.31 -25.06 -16.97
CA ILE A 380 15.45 -25.09 -18.14
C ILE A 380 16.30 -25.15 -19.42
N THR A 381 15.81 -25.92 -20.39
CA THR A 381 16.27 -25.78 -21.77
C THR A 381 15.60 -24.55 -22.39
N PRO A 382 16.27 -23.82 -23.31
CA PRO A 382 15.63 -22.72 -24.00
C PRO A 382 14.36 -23.19 -24.70
N CYS A 383 13.22 -22.76 -24.19
CA CYS A 383 11.90 -23.06 -24.77
C CYS A 383 10.93 -21.90 -24.53
N ASP A 384 9.88 -21.87 -25.34
CA ASP A 384 8.92 -20.75 -25.34
C ASP A 384 7.83 -20.89 -24.27
N SER A 385 7.72 -22.06 -23.62
CA SER A 385 6.65 -22.33 -22.68
C SER A 385 7.11 -23.20 -21.51
N ILE A 386 6.97 -22.67 -20.30
CA ILE A 386 7.31 -23.33 -19.05
C ILE A 386 6.13 -23.17 -18.10
N SER A 387 5.73 -24.25 -17.44
CA SER A 387 4.83 -24.17 -16.29
C SER A 387 5.58 -24.48 -15.00
N VAL A 388 5.25 -23.75 -13.96
CA VAL A 388 5.81 -23.97 -12.63
C VAL A 388 4.69 -24.46 -11.72
N LEU A 389 4.85 -25.68 -11.21
CA LEU A 389 4.02 -26.20 -10.13
C LEU A 389 4.70 -25.89 -8.80
N TYR A 390 3.93 -25.32 -7.90
CA TYR A 390 4.41 -24.99 -6.57
C TYR A 390 3.74 -25.90 -5.53
N ILE A 391 4.55 -26.48 -4.67
CA ILE A 391 4.09 -27.21 -3.49
C ILE A 391 4.64 -26.52 -2.26
N ASP A 392 3.75 -25.96 -1.48
CA ASP A 392 4.07 -25.45 -0.16
C ASP A 392 4.05 -26.62 0.83
N LEU A 393 5.24 -27.03 1.27
CA LEU A 393 5.35 -28.10 2.26
C LEU A 393 5.13 -27.59 3.69
N ASP A 394 5.24 -26.29 3.91
CA ASP A 394 5.29 -25.71 5.24
C ASP A 394 3.97 -25.05 5.67
N GLU A 395 2.95 -24.96 4.80
CA GLU A 395 1.69 -24.20 5.04
C GLU A 395 1.93 -22.75 5.51
N GLU A 396 3.14 -22.24 5.33
CA GLU A 396 3.52 -20.91 5.78
C GLU A 396 3.11 -19.87 4.77
N LYS A 397 2.07 -19.14 5.08
CA LYS A 397 1.71 -17.96 4.30
C LYS A 397 2.61 -16.80 4.71
N TYR A 398 3.14 -16.11 3.74
CA TYR A 398 4.05 -15.00 3.92
C TYR A 398 3.30 -13.67 3.78
N SER A 399 3.84 -12.67 4.40
CA SER A 399 3.36 -11.31 4.25
C SER A 399 3.87 -10.68 2.95
N SER A 400 3.41 -9.45 2.66
CA SER A 400 3.98 -8.63 1.58
C SER A 400 5.50 -8.45 1.68
N PHE A 401 6.10 -8.69 2.84
CA PHE A 401 7.54 -8.57 3.09
C PHE A 401 8.29 -9.90 3.05
N CYS A 402 7.56 -11.00 3.13
CA CYS A 402 8.09 -12.35 3.15
C CYS A 402 7.23 -13.20 2.21
N VAL A 403 7.43 -13.01 0.91
CA VAL A 403 6.70 -13.78 -0.09
C VAL A 403 7.26 -15.19 -0.20
N ILE A 404 6.40 -16.14 -0.50
CA ILE A 404 6.84 -17.49 -0.84
C ILE A 404 7.63 -17.43 -2.15
N PRO A 405 8.57 -18.36 -2.37
CA PRO A 405 9.41 -18.35 -3.56
C PRO A 405 8.64 -18.25 -4.87
N TYR A 406 7.48 -18.88 -4.94
CA TYR A 406 6.59 -18.84 -6.11
C TYR A 406 6.07 -17.41 -6.40
N ASP A 407 5.56 -16.72 -5.39
CA ASP A 407 5.07 -15.35 -5.53
C ASP A 407 6.22 -14.39 -5.88
N ALA A 408 7.45 -14.71 -5.46
CA ALA A 408 8.62 -13.93 -5.82
C ALA A 408 8.94 -13.93 -7.31
N PHE A 409 8.42 -14.89 -8.08
CA PHE A 409 8.57 -14.92 -9.54
C PHE A 409 7.68 -13.91 -10.28
N GLY A 410 6.67 -13.35 -9.63
CA GLY A 410 5.73 -12.42 -10.26
C GLY A 410 5.17 -12.99 -11.57
N TRP A 411 4.52 -14.15 -11.49
CA TRP A 411 3.94 -14.83 -12.67
C TRP A 411 4.93 -15.02 -13.82
N GLY A 412 6.16 -15.33 -13.49
CA GLY A 412 7.25 -15.54 -14.43
C GLY A 412 7.98 -14.27 -14.89
N ALA A 413 7.58 -13.11 -14.45
CA ALA A 413 8.25 -11.85 -14.81
C ALA A 413 9.70 -11.81 -14.35
N ALA A 414 10.01 -12.33 -13.15
CA ALA A 414 11.38 -12.44 -12.65
C ALA A 414 12.25 -13.30 -13.57
N ILE A 415 11.75 -14.44 -14.03
CA ILE A 415 12.49 -15.34 -14.91
C ILE A 415 12.71 -14.68 -16.28
N ARG A 416 11.72 -13.97 -16.81
CA ARG A 416 11.88 -13.17 -18.05
C ARG A 416 12.89 -12.04 -17.89
N HIS A 417 12.95 -11.42 -16.71
CA HIS A 417 13.90 -10.34 -16.42
C HIS A 417 15.35 -10.85 -16.37
N TYR A 418 15.59 -11.93 -15.65
CA TYR A 418 16.94 -12.47 -15.47
C TYR A 418 17.37 -13.36 -16.63
N GLY A 419 16.44 -13.89 -17.44
CA GLY A 419 16.72 -14.70 -18.62
C GLY A 419 16.90 -13.86 -19.87
N SER A 420 18.06 -14.00 -20.53
CA SER A 420 18.42 -13.12 -21.65
C SER A 420 17.74 -13.42 -22.99
N ASN A 421 17.13 -14.61 -23.21
CA ASN A 421 16.80 -15.07 -24.57
C ASN A 421 15.49 -15.86 -24.71
N GLY A 422 14.53 -15.68 -23.87
CA GLY A 422 13.25 -16.36 -24.07
C GLY A 422 12.12 -15.53 -23.47
N ARG A 423 10.93 -15.66 -24.04
CA ARG A 423 9.70 -15.20 -23.40
C ARG A 423 8.95 -16.42 -22.89
N PRO A 424 9.43 -17.10 -21.81
CA PRO A 424 8.74 -18.26 -21.33
C PRO A 424 7.32 -17.86 -20.96
N ARG A 425 6.38 -18.58 -21.52
CA ARG A 425 4.98 -18.49 -21.13
C ARG A 425 4.84 -19.27 -19.83
N PHE A 426 4.34 -18.63 -18.81
CA PHE A 426 4.03 -19.24 -17.52
C PHE A 426 2.54 -19.47 -17.43
N ILE A 427 2.15 -20.64 -16.94
CA ILE A 427 0.83 -20.82 -16.33
C ILE A 427 1.00 -20.56 -14.84
N ASP A 428 0.15 -19.70 -14.36
CA ASP A 428 -0.03 -19.45 -12.94
C ASP A 428 -1.02 -20.49 -12.41
N ASN A 429 -0.47 -21.58 -11.91
CA ASN A 429 -1.29 -22.62 -11.30
C ASN A 429 -0.90 -22.76 -9.85
N GLU A 430 -1.64 -22.09 -9.00
CA GLU A 430 -1.68 -22.36 -7.57
C GLU A 430 -2.27 -23.74 -7.32
N ILE A 431 -1.45 -24.78 -7.45
CA ILE A 431 -1.91 -26.10 -7.08
C ILE A 431 -1.25 -26.49 -5.78
N PHE A 432 -2.01 -26.32 -4.74
CA PHE A 432 -1.78 -26.99 -3.49
C PHE A 432 -2.10 -28.48 -3.67
N MET A 433 -1.12 -29.24 -4.11
CA MET A 433 -1.22 -30.67 -4.06
C MET A 433 -0.65 -31.16 -2.74
N PRO A 434 -1.43 -31.84 -1.92
CA PRO A 434 -0.85 -32.66 -0.88
C PRO A 434 0.14 -33.62 -1.52
N SER A 435 1.11 -34.09 -0.81
CA SER A 435 2.28 -34.91 -1.17
C SER A 435 2.04 -36.12 -2.10
N ASP A 436 0.94 -36.18 -2.83
CA ASP A 436 0.57 -37.25 -3.75
C ASP A 436 1.29 -37.08 -5.10
N SER A 437 2.38 -37.81 -5.26
CA SER A 437 3.18 -37.83 -6.48
C SER A 437 2.41 -38.27 -7.73
N VAL A 438 1.34 -39.05 -7.58
CA VAL A 438 0.52 -39.50 -8.69
C VAL A 438 -0.35 -38.38 -9.21
N ALA A 439 -0.99 -37.64 -8.33
CA ALA A 439 -1.80 -36.46 -8.70
C ALA A 439 -0.94 -35.36 -9.35
N ILE A 440 0.27 -35.12 -8.83
CA ILE A 440 1.23 -34.17 -9.42
C ILE A 440 1.60 -34.61 -10.84
N SER A 441 1.90 -35.90 -11.04
CA SER A 441 2.24 -36.44 -12.36
C SER A 441 1.10 -36.30 -13.37
N HIS A 442 -0.10 -36.65 -12.97
CA HIS A 442 -1.31 -36.52 -13.82
C HIS A 442 -1.59 -35.07 -14.21
N TYR A 443 -1.40 -34.15 -13.26
CA TYR A 443 -1.57 -32.74 -13.53
C TYR A 443 -0.47 -32.17 -14.46
N ALA A 444 0.78 -32.56 -14.23
CA ALA A 444 1.87 -32.21 -15.14
C ALA A 444 1.61 -32.71 -16.57
N ASP A 445 1.04 -33.90 -16.73
CA ASP A 445 0.65 -34.42 -18.03
C ASP A 445 -0.49 -33.63 -18.69
N SER A 446 -1.41 -33.06 -17.90
CA SER A 446 -2.46 -32.20 -18.47
C SER A 446 -1.86 -30.88 -19.00
N ILE A 447 -0.92 -30.30 -18.27
CA ILE A 447 -0.22 -29.06 -18.68
C ILE A 447 0.58 -29.26 -19.97
N VAL A 448 1.26 -30.41 -20.11
CA VAL A 448 1.98 -30.75 -21.35
C VAL A 448 1.02 -30.87 -22.52
N ARG A 449 -0.19 -31.43 -22.31
CA ARG A 449 -1.24 -31.50 -23.33
C ARG A 449 -1.78 -30.11 -23.74
N GLU A 450 -1.70 -29.14 -22.87
CA GLU A 450 -2.03 -27.72 -23.15
C GLU A 450 -0.92 -26.99 -23.95
N GLY A 451 0.19 -27.67 -24.25
CA GLY A 451 1.25 -27.13 -25.09
C GLY A 451 2.45 -26.56 -24.35
N PHE A 452 2.55 -26.80 -23.05
CA PHE A 452 3.76 -26.46 -22.30
C PHE A 452 4.83 -27.52 -22.47
N ARG A 453 6.05 -27.05 -22.79
CA ARG A 453 7.17 -27.94 -23.08
C ARG A 453 7.88 -28.45 -21.85
N GLN A 454 7.89 -27.66 -20.79
CA GLN A 454 8.55 -28.04 -19.53
C GLN A 454 7.64 -27.79 -18.35
N VAL A 455 7.67 -28.70 -17.38
CA VAL A 455 6.95 -28.57 -16.11
C VAL A 455 7.96 -28.69 -14.97
N LEU A 456 8.07 -27.64 -14.19
CA LEU A 456 8.95 -27.55 -13.03
C LEU A 456 8.11 -27.72 -11.76
N LEU A 457 8.65 -28.47 -10.80
CA LEU A 457 8.10 -28.61 -9.48
C LEU A 457 8.98 -27.88 -8.48
N VAL A 458 8.41 -26.89 -7.81
CA VAL A 458 9.08 -26.14 -6.73
C VAL A 458 8.55 -26.63 -5.39
N LYS A 459 9.43 -27.20 -4.55
CA LYS A 459 9.15 -27.64 -3.19
C LYS A 459 10.04 -26.87 -2.23
N GLY A 460 9.50 -25.85 -1.54
CA GLY A 460 10.32 -24.96 -0.74
C GLY A 460 11.50 -24.42 -1.56
N ASP A 461 12.72 -24.73 -1.16
CA ASP A 461 13.95 -24.30 -1.86
C ASP A 461 14.40 -25.23 -3.00
N SER A 462 13.75 -26.37 -3.20
CA SER A 462 14.10 -27.34 -4.24
C SER A 462 13.31 -27.10 -5.52
N ILE A 463 13.97 -27.30 -6.67
CA ILE A 463 13.38 -27.21 -8.00
C ILE A 463 13.69 -28.47 -8.76
N ASP A 464 12.67 -29.22 -9.15
CA ASP A 464 12.78 -30.45 -9.93
C ASP A 464 12.08 -30.30 -11.29
N ILE A 465 12.68 -30.85 -12.35
CA ILE A 465 12.03 -30.95 -13.65
C ILE A 465 11.26 -32.25 -13.67
N ILE A 466 9.93 -32.17 -13.72
CA ILE A 466 9.06 -33.35 -13.73
C ILE A 466 8.56 -33.71 -15.13
N ARG A 467 8.63 -32.79 -16.07
CA ARG A 467 8.43 -33.03 -17.50
C ARG A 467 9.44 -32.14 -18.26
N PRO A 468 10.34 -32.76 -19.06
CA PRO A 468 11.33 -32.04 -19.84
C PRO A 468 10.75 -31.41 -21.11
#